data_b3507accb2a4cb110865418e0806f441
#
_entry.id   b3507accb2a4cb110865418e0806f441
#
_cell.length_a   1.000
_cell.length_b   1.000
_cell.length_c   1.000
_cell.angle_alpha   90.00
_cell.angle_beta   90.00
_cell.angle_gamma   90.00
#
_symmetry.space_group_name_H-M   'P 1'
#
loop_
_entity.id
_entity.type
_entity.pdbx_description
1 polymer ?
#
loop_
_entity_poly.entity_id
_entity_poly.type
_entity_poly.pdbx_seq_one_letter_code
_entity_poly.pdbx_strand_id
1 'polypeptide(L)'
;TEAFLDHCHTSGVTRLSLRVQSLRDEQLRLLRRPATRADTLSALRRVQRSWRGDLNLAFIAGIPRQTAREVREDLAVLKDMIPSHLSLYQLTCEPGTKLALLVKEGRITLNPADRDEALWFAGKESLEQGGYVNYEISNFALPGKECRHNLRYWHMDPYLGVGPGAVSTLPAAPFAALLLNRELVNEPGTVLRL
;
A
#
# COMPACT_ATOMS: atom_id res chain seq x y z
N THR A 1 -11.07 -7.54 15.73
CA THR A 1 -11.96 -7.27 16.90
C THR A 1 -11.58 -5.94 17.52
N GLU A 2 -12.48 -5.30 18.27
CA GLU A 2 -12.20 -4.06 19.02
C GLU A 2 -11.08 -4.30 20.04
N ALA A 3 -11.15 -5.41 20.78
CA ALA A 3 -10.09 -5.79 21.72
C ALA A 3 -8.69 -5.90 21.08
N PHE A 4 -8.60 -6.33 19.82
CA PHE A 4 -7.34 -6.33 19.08
C PHE A 4 -6.84 -4.91 18.78
N LEU A 5 -7.72 -3.98 18.41
CA LEU A 5 -7.37 -2.57 18.16
C LEU A 5 -6.91 -1.89 19.44
N ASP A 6 -7.60 -2.15 20.55
CA ASP A 6 -7.21 -1.64 21.88
C ASP A 6 -5.84 -2.19 22.30
N HIS A 7 -5.60 -3.48 22.08
CA HIS A 7 -4.29 -4.08 22.36
C HIS A 7 -3.18 -3.45 21.50
N CYS A 8 -3.41 -3.26 20.20
CA CYS A 8 -2.46 -2.55 19.35
C CYS A 8 -2.14 -1.16 19.88
N HIS A 9 -3.17 -0.42 20.28
CA HIS A 9 -3.01 0.94 20.79
C HIS A 9 -2.22 0.96 22.10
N THR A 10 -2.56 0.11 23.07
CA THR A 10 -1.84 -0.02 24.36
C THR A 10 -0.41 -0.53 24.20
N SER A 11 -0.13 -1.26 23.13
CA SER A 11 1.22 -1.72 22.75
C SER A 11 2.04 -0.67 21.98
N GLY A 12 1.55 0.55 21.84
CA GLY A 12 2.28 1.65 21.18
C GLY A 12 2.18 1.67 19.66
N VAL A 13 1.28 0.89 19.05
CA VAL A 13 1.04 0.96 17.60
C VAL A 13 0.34 2.29 17.28
N THR A 14 0.97 3.11 16.46
CA THR A 14 0.49 4.46 16.12
C THR A 14 -0.18 4.54 14.74
N ARG A 15 0.06 3.56 13.86
CA ARG A 15 -0.50 3.52 12.50
C ARG A 15 -1.04 2.14 12.17
N LEU A 16 -2.25 2.11 11.64
CA LEU A 16 -2.91 0.93 11.11
C LEU A 16 -3.02 1.04 9.58
N SER A 17 -2.69 -0.03 8.86
CA SER A 17 -2.85 -0.09 7.41
C SER A 17 -3.80 -1.23 7.03
N LEU A 18 -4.87 -0.90 6.29
CA LEU A 18 -5.86 -1.85 5.85
C LEU A 18 -5.86 -1.96 4.32
N ARG A 19 -5.79 -3.19 3.82
CA ARG A 19 -5.86 -3.49 2.39
C ARG A 19 -7.33 -3.64 1.97
N VAL A 20 -7.95 -2.53 1.57
CA VAL A 20 -9.31 -2.51 1.01
C VAL A 20 -9.32 -3.08 -0.40
N GLN A 21 -8.42 -2.61 -1.25
CA GLN A 21 -8.17 -2.97 -2.65
C GLN A 21 -9.29 -2.56 -3.62
N SER A 22 -10.55 -2.81 -3.32
CA SER A 22 -11.75 -2.39 -4.05
C SER A 22 -12.96 -2.43 -3.12
N LEU A 23 -14.02 -1.72 -3.47
CA LEU A 23 -15.35 -1.84 -2.85
C LEU A 23 -16.37 -2.50 -3.78
N ARG A 24 -15.93 -3.24 -4.80
CA ARG A 24 -16.77 -3.97 -5.76
C ARG A 24 -16.59 -5.47 -5.60
N ASP A 25 -17.64 -6.21 -5.28
CA ASP A 25 -17.56 -7.65 -5.03
C ASP A 25 -17.02 -8.44 -6.23
N GLU A 26 -17.32 -7.99 -7.46
CA GLU A 26 -16.79 -8.60 -8.68
C GLU A 26 -15.27 -8.44 -8.77
N GLN A 27 -14.77 -7.23 -8.50
CA GLN A 27 -13.32 -6.92 -8.49
C GLN A 27 -12.60 -7.65 -7.35
N LEU A 28 -13.19 -7.69 -6.15
CA LEU A 28 -12.66 -8.45 -5.01
C LEU A 28 -12.55 -9.95 -5.33
N ARG A 29 -13.58 -10.53 -5.96
CA ARG A 29 -13.54 -11.94 -6.42
C ARG A 29 -12.43 -12.18 -7.45
N LEU A 30 -12.25 -11.25 -8.40
CA LEU A 30 -11.17 -11.32 -9.39
C LEU A 30 -9.80 -11.29 -8.73
N LEU A 31 -9.62 -10.45 -7.72
CA LEU A 31 -8.40 -10.36 -6.91
C LEU A 31 -8.27 -11.49 -5.87
N ARG A 32 -9.19 -12.46 -5.87
CA ARG A 32 -9.23 -13.58 -4.90
C ARG A 32 -9.29 -13.12 -3.45
N ARG A 33 -10.02 -12.05 -3.18
CA ARG A 33 -10.28 -11.59 -1.82
C ARG A 33 -11.55 -12.26 -1.28
N PRO A 34 -11.47 -12.88 -0.07
CA PRO A 34 -12.64 -13.54 0.52
C PRO A 34 -13.66 -12.54 1.05
N ALA A 35 -13.23 -11.34 1.44
CA ALA A 35 -14.09 -10.30 1.97
C ALA A 35 -14.98 -9.68 0.88
N THR A 36 -16.23 -9.44 1.22
CA THR A 36 -17.18 -8.67 0.40
C THR A 36 -17.06 -7.18 0.70
N ARG A 37 -17.74 -6.36 -0.13
CA ARG A 37 -17.96 -4.94 0.17
C ARG A 37 -18.55 -4.73 1.57
N ALA A 38 -19.57 -5.51 1.92
CA ALA A 38 -20.27 -5.40 3.20
C ALA A 38 -19.32 -5.69 4.38
N ASP A 39 -18.49 -6.73 4.27
CA ASP A 39 -17.47 -7.08 5.28
C ASP A 39 -16.44 -5.95 5.43
N THR A 40 -15.96 -5.43 4.29
CA THR A 40 -14.99 -4.35 4.25
C THR A 40 -15.52 -3.08 4.93
N LEU A 41 -16.73 -2.64 4.56
CA LEU A 41 -17.37 -1.48 5.17
C LEU A 41 -17.67 -1.68 6.66
N SER A 42 -18.05 -2.90 7.07
CA SER A 42 -18.24 -3.24 8.47
C SER A 42 -16.94 -3.14 9.27
N ALA A 43 -15.83 -3.67 8.70
CA ALA A 43 -14.50 -3.57 9.30
C ALA A 43 -14.04 -2.11 9.41
N LEU A 44 -14.21 -1.31 8.35
CA LEU A 44 -13.85 0.11 8.34
C LEU A 44 -14.62 0.92 9.39
N ARG A 45 -15.93 0.72 9.50
CA ARG A 45 -16.74 1.38 10.53
C ARG A 45 -16.31 1.00 11.96
N ARG A 46 -15.88 -0.25 12.18
CA ARG A 46 -15.33 -0.69 13.46
C ARG A 46 -14.02 0.01 13.77
N VAL A 47 -13.11 0.08 12.79
CA VAL A 47 -11.85 0.81 12.92
C VAL A 47 -12.09 2.29 13.21
N GLN A 48 -12.99 2.94 12.49
CA GLN A 48 -13.33 4.34 12.70
C GLN A 48 -13.83 4.64 14.14
N ARG A 49 -14.56 3.70 14.75
CA ARG A 49 -15.04 3.83 16.13
C ARG A 49 -13.96 3.59 17.18
N SER A 50 -13.09 2.63 16.95
CA SER A 50 -12.19 2.08 17.98
C SER A 50 -10.73 2.47 17.82
N TRP A 51 -10.28 2.82 16.60
CA TRP A 51 -8.88 3.20 16.34
C TRP A 51 -8.65 4.69 16.60
N ARG A 52 -7.55 5.04 17.28
CA ARG A 52 -7.20 6.42 17.64
C ARG A 52 -5.93 6.95 16.96
N GLY A 53 -5.19 6.07 16.27
CA GLY A 53 -3.96 6.42 15.57
C GLY A 53 -4.19 6.79 14.11
N ASP A 54 -3.10 6.92 13.37
CA ASP A 54 -3.15 7.11 11.92
C ASP A 54 -3.75 5.90 11.23
N LEU A 55 -4.56 6.14 10.20
CA LEU A 55 -5.17 5.10 9.38
C LEU A 55 -4.72 5.24 7.93
N ASN A 56 -4.18 4.16 7.37
CA ASN A 56 -3.95 4.01 5.95
C ASN A 56 -4.96 3.03 5.35
N LEU A 57 -5.56 3.41 4.22
CA LEU A 57 -6.38 2.53 3.40
C LEU A 57 -5.72 2.33 2.04
N ALA A 58 -5.52 1.06 1.64
CA ALA A 58 -4.89 0.73 0.37
C ALA A 58 -5.94 0.30 -0.66
N PHE A 59 -5.89 0.92 -1.83
CA PHE A 59 -6.80 0.75 -2.95
C PHE A 59 -6.02 0.38 -4.23
N ILE A 60 -6.65 -0.33 -5.17
CA ILE A 60 -6.04 -0.71 -6.44
C ILE A 60 -6.84 -0.09 -7.59
N ALA A 61 -6.17 0.66 -8.46
CA ALA A 61 -6.64 1.08 -9.76
C ALA A 61 -6.11 0.13 -10.85
N GLY A 62 -6.77 0.08 -11.99
CA GLY A 62 -6.35 -0.78 -13.11
C GLY A 62 -6.89 -2.21 -13.03
N ILE A 63 -7.83 -2.52 -12.15
CA ILE A 63 -8.47 -3.84 -12.15
C ILE A 63 -9.23 -4.03 -13.48
N PRO A 64 -9.12 -5.20 -14.15
CA PRO A 64 -9.84 -5.47 -15.38
C PRO A 64 -11.34 -5.13 -15.30
N ARG A 65 -11.82 -4.41 -16.30
CA ARG A 65 -13.18 -3.85 -16.41
C ARG A 65 -13.52 -2.70 -15.44
N GLN A 66 -12.62 -2.32 -14.54
CA GLN A 66 -12.80 -1.16 -13.68
C GLN A 66 -13.00 0.12 -14.53
N THR A 67 -13.87 1.01 -14.08
CA THR A 67 -14.09 2.32 -14.71
C THR A 67 -13.58 3.47 -13.84
N ALA A 68 -13.24 4.60 -14.45
CA ALA A 68 -12.82 5.80 -13.72
C ALA A 68 -13.91 6.31 -12.75
N ARG A 69 -15.19 6.13 -13.12
CA ARG A 69 -16.32 6.42 -12.25
C ARG A 69 -16.29 5.56 -10.98
N GLU A 70 -16.10 4.26 -11.12
CA GLU A 70 -16.02 3.33 -9.98
C GLU A 70 -14.83 3.65 -9.06
N VAL A 71 -13.66 4.00 -9.65
CA VAL A 71 -12.50 4.43 -8.86
C VAL A 71 -12.85 5.65 -8.00
N ARG A 72 -13.47 6.69 -8.60
CA ARG A 72 -13.87 7.90 -7.87
C ARG A 72 -14.92 7.62 -6.80
N GLU A 73 -15.95 6.82 -7.11
CA GLU A 73 -17.01 6.44 -6.16
C GLU A 73 -16.45 5.67 -4.96
N ASP A 74 -15.58 4.67 -5.22
CA ASP A 74 -14.97 3.88 -4.14
C ASP A 74 -14.05 4.74 -3.27
N LEU A 75 -13.22 5.59 -3.89
CA LEU A 75 -12.35 6.51 -3.14
C LEU A 75 -13.14 7.56 -2.36
N ALA A 76 -14.29 8.01 -2.86
CA ALA A 76 -15.17 8.90 -2.09
C ALA A 76 -15.63 8.22 -0.79
N VAL A 77 -16.10 6.98 -0.87
CA VAL A 77 -16.48 6.19 0.31
C VAL A 77 -15.30 6.00 1.27
N LEU A 78 -14.09 5.77 0.77
CA LEU A 78 -12.90 5.61 1.62
C LEU A 78 -12.51 6.93 2.28
N LYS A 79 -12.64 8.08 1.61
CA LYS A 79 -12.39 9.41 2.20
C LYS A 79 -13.38 9.73 3.32
N ASP A 80 -14.62 9.27 3.23
CA ASP A 80 -15.62 9.44 4.30
C ASP A 80 -15.24 8.71 5.60
N MET A 81 -14.31 7.74 5.53
CA MET A 81 -13.72 7.11 6.71
C MET A 81 -12.64 7.98 7.38
N ILE A 82 -12.33 9.14 6.81
CA ILE A 82 -11.33 10.12 7.30
C ILE A 82 -9.97 9.47 7.58
N PRO A 83 -9.40 8.71 6.64
CA PRO A 83 -8.05 8.18 6.81
C PRO A 83 -7.03 9.32 6.72
N SER A 84 -5.95 9.23 7.51
CA SER A 84 -4.84 10.18 7.42
C SER A 84 -3.94 9.93 6.20
N HIS A 85 -4.08 8.75 5.60
CA HIS A 85 -3.22 8.27 4.51
C HIS A 85 -3.99 7.32 3.58
N LEU A 86 -3.69 7.38 2.28
CA LEU A 86 -4.24 6.49 1.27
C LEU A 86 -3.12 5.99 0.36
N SER A 87 -3.10 4.68 0.10
CA SER A 87 -2.22 4.08 -0.91
C SER A 87 -3.05 3.74 -2.14
N LEU A 88 -2.69 4.30 -3.29
CA LEU A 88 -3.31 4.05 -4.59
C LEU A 88 -2.31 3.29 -5.46
N TYR A 89 -2.49 1.98 -5.54
CA TYR A 89 -1.64 1.13 -6.35
C TYR A 89 -2.23 0.92 -7.75
N GLN A 90 -1.37 0.82 -8.75
CA GLN A 90 -1.77 0.27 -10.04
C GLN A 90 -1.67 -1.27 -9.98
N LEU A 91 -2.66 -1.97 -10.55
CA LEU A 91 -2.63 -3.43 -10.61
C LEU A 91 -1.43 -3.90 -11.42
N THR A 92 -0.60 -4.73 -10.81
CA THR A 92 0.50 -5.42 -11.47
C THR A 92 0.20 -6.92 -11.57
N CYS A 93 0.40 -7.48 -12.76
CA CYS A 93 0.22 -8.91 -13.00
C CYS A 93 1.55 -9.65 -12.79
N GLU A 94 1.86 -9.95 -11.53
CA GLU A 94 3.12 -10.59 -11.15
C GLU A 94 3.17 -12.05 -11.62
N PRO A 95 4.32 -12.51 -12.19
CA PRO A 95 4.55 -13.91 -12.55
C PRO A 95 4.30 -14.85 -11.36
N GLY A 96 3.77 -16.04 -11.63
CA GLY A 96 3.48 -17.05 -10.62
C GLY A 96 2.19 -16.81 -9.82
N THR A 97 1.50 -15.69 -10.03
CA THR A 97 0.21 -15.42 -9.39
C THR A 97 -0.94 -16.13 -10.12
N LYS A 98 -2.06 -16.32 -9.40
CA LYS A 98 -3.29 -16.86 -10.03
C LYS A 98 -3.83 -15.93 -11.11
N LEU A 99 -3.67 -14.61 -10.96
CA LEU A 99 -4.04 -13.63 -11.99
C LEU A 99 -3.24 -13.90 -13.27
N ALA A 100 -1.92 -14.04 -13.16
CA ALA A 100 -1.06 -14.34 -14.32
C ALA A 100 -1.46 -15.65 -15.01
N LEU A 101 -1.85 -16.68 -14.25
CA LEU A 101 -2.36 -17.92 -14.82
C LEU A 101 -3.67 -17.71 -15.60
N LEU A 102 -4.63 -16.99 -15.02
CA LEU A 102 -5.90 -16.70 -15.69
C LEU A 102 -5.73 -15.84 -16.94
N VAL A 103 -4.78 -14.93 -16.95
CA VAL A 103 -4.39 -14.14 -18.14
C VAL A 103 -3.78 -15.05 -19.20
N LYS A 104 -2.85 -15.93 -18.82
CA LYS A 104 -2.21 -16.89 -19.72
C LYS A 104 -3.24 -17.88 -20.34
N GLU A 105 -4.25 -18.26 -19.57
CA GLU A 105 -5.36 -19.12 -20.04
C GLU A 105 -6.39 -18.37 -20.90
N GLY A 106 -6.22 -17.06 -21.14
CA GLY A 106 -7.18 -16.22 -21.88
C GLY A 106 -8.52 -15.99 -21.17
N ARG A 107 -8.63 -16.30 -19.89
CA ARG A 107 -9.84 -16.15 -19.07
C ARG A 107 -10.02 -14.75 -18.53
N ILE A 108 -8.95 -13.98 -18.44
CA ILE A 108 -8.94 -12.56 -18.07
C ILE A 108 -8.07 -11.82 -19.08
N THR A 109 -8.59 -10.69 -19.56
CA THR A 109 -7.83 -9.74 -20.38
C THR A 109 -7.47 -8.54 -19.48
N LEU A 110 -6.19 -8.21 -19.39
CA LEU A 110 -5.73 -7.00 -18.73
C LEU A 110 -6.14 -5.77 -19.55
N ASN A 111 -6.26 -4.65 -18.87
CA ASN A 111 -6.45 -3.39 -19.58
C ASN A 111 -5.19 -3.02 -20.38
N PRO A 112 -5.30 -2.27 -21.48
CA PRO A 112 -4.17 -1.61 -22.09
C PRO A 112 -3.56 -0.58 -21.15
N ALA A 113 -2.27 -0.28 -21.31
CA ALA A 113 -1.50 0.56 -20.40
C ALA A 113 -2.07 1.99 -20.26
N ASP A 114 -2.52 2.58 -21.36
CA ASP A 114 -3.15 3.90 -21.40
C ASP A 114 -4.45 3.96 -20.58
N ARG A 115 -5.21 2.87 -20.57
CA ARG A 115 -6.40 2.75 -19.73
C ARG A 115 -6.04 2.64 -18.26
N ASP A 116 -5.05 1.83 -17.91
CA ASP A 116 -4.60 1.69 -16.52
C ASP A 116 -4.07 3.02 -15.98
N GLU A 117 -3.31 3.74 -16.81
CA GLU A 117 -2.83 5.08 -16.49
C GLU A 117 -3.99 6.05 -16.25
N ALA A 118 -4.98 6.06 -17.15
CA ALA A 118 -6.17 6.91 -16.99
C ALA A 118 -6.96 6.60 -15.71
N LEU A 119 -7.06 5.33 -15.31
CA LEU A 119 -7.71 4.92 -14.06
C LEU A 119 -6.92 5.39 -12.84
N TRP A 120 -5.60 5.29 -12.89
CA TRP A 120 -4.74 5.76 -11.82
C TRP A 120 -4.82 7.29 -11.66
N PHE A 121 -4.76 8.05 -12.77
CA PHE A 121 -4.92 9.50 -12.74
C PHE A 121 -6.30 9.95 -12.24
N ALA A 122 -7.37 9.22 -12.59
CA ALA A 122 -8.70 9.49 -12.05
C ALA A 122 -8.75 9.31 -10.51
N GLY A 123 -8.02 8.34 -10.00
CA GLY A 123 -7.86 8.13 -8.56
C GLY A 123 -7.02 9.23 -7.91
N LYS A 124 -5.86 9.56 -8.49
CA LYS A 124 -4.98 10.64 -8.03
C LYS A 124 -5.74 11.96 -7.91
N GLU A 125 -6.41 12.38 -8.99
CA GLU A 125 -7.21 13.60 -9.01
C GLU A 125 -8.27 13.62 -7.90
N SER A 126 -8.98 12.50 -7.71
CA SER A 126 -9.99 12.37 -6.63
C SER A 126 -9.38 12.52 -5.24
N LEU A 127 -8.16 12.03 -5.01
CA LEU A 127 -7.47 12.15 -3.73
C LEU A 127 -6.96 13.57 -3.51
N GLU A 128 -6.38 14.20 -4.52
CA GLU A 128 -5.89 15.59 -4.45
C GLU A 128 -7.04 16.58 -4.18
N GLN A 129 -8.20 16.40 -4.83
CA GLN A 129 -9.41 17.15 -4.53
C GLN A 129 -9.91 16.94 -3.09
N GLY A 130 -9.58 15.81 -2.47
CA GLY A 130 -9.85 15.51 -1.07
C GLY A 130 -8.80 16.07 -0.09
N GLY A 131 -7.82 16.84 -0.56
CA GLY A 131 -6.77 17.44 0.27
C GLY A 131 -5.60 16.51 0.58
N TYR A 132 -5.51 15.34 -0.04
CA TYR A 132 -4.36 14.45 0.08
C TYR A 132 -3.26 14.86 -0.87
N VAL A 133 -2.02 14.89 -0.39
CA VAL A 133 -0.82 15.20 -1.17
C VAL A 133 -0.15 13.89 -1.59
N ASN A 134 0.13 13.74 -2.88
CA ASN A 134 0.95 12.65 -3.39
C ASN A 134 2.42 12.93 -3.03
N TYR A 135 2.99 12.23 -2.06
CA TYR A 135 4.34 12.48 -1.57
C TYR A 135 5.40 11.49 -2.10
N GLU A 136 4.93 10.41 -2.73
CA GLU A 136 5.76 9.44 -3.45
C GLU A 136 4.89 8.71 -4.51
N ILE A 137 5.39 7.64 -5.14
CA ILE A 137 4.76 7.04 -6.33
C ILE A 137 3.29 6.65 -6.11
N SER A 138 2.99 5.93 -5.02
CA SER A 138 1.68 5.32 -4.79
C SER A 138 0.99 5.81 -3.53
N ASN A 139 1.62 6.68 -2.75
CA ASN A 139 1.10 7.06 -1.46
C ASN A 139 0.71 8.54 -1.38
N PHE A 140 -0.43 8.74 -0.74
CA PHE A 140 -1.09 10.03 -0.55
C PHE A 140 -1.35 10.24 0.94
N ALA A 141 -1.10 11.41 1.45
CA ALA A 141 -1.30 11.73 2.86
C ALA A 141 -1.91 13.11 3.03
N LEU A 142 -2.66 13.29 4.11
CA LEU A 142 -2.93 14.63 4.61
C LEU A 142 -1.62 15.28 5.07
N PRO A 143 -1.46 16.61 4.97
CA PRO A 143 -0.23 17.29 5.36
C PRO A 143 0.26 16.88 6.75
N GLY A 144 1.54 16.46 6.86
CA GLY A 144 2.17 15.99 8.08
C GLY A 144 1.79 14.56 8.51
N LYS A 145 1.10 13.81 7.64
CA LYS A 145 0.67 12.42 7.87
C LYS A 145 1.37 11.41 6.95
N GLU A 146 2.43 11.82 6.29
CA GLU A 146 3.27 10.95 5.46
C GLU A 146 3.79 9.77 6.29
N CYS A 147 3.94 8.61 5.67
CA CYS A 147 4.46 7.44 6.34
C CYS A 147 5.98 7.54 6.50
N ARG A 148 6.46 7.76 7.72
CA ARG A 148 7.90 7.87 8.00
C ARG A 148 8.70 6.65 7.54
N HIS A 149 8.10 5.45 7.59
CA HIS A 149 8.73 4.24 7.09
C HIS A 149 8.96 4.33 5.57
N ASN A 150 7.95 4.78 4.79
CA ASN A 150 8.08 4.96 3.35
C ASN A 150 9.13 6.03 3.02
N LEU A 151 9.11 7.16 3.73
CA LEU A 151 10.08 8.23 3.51
C LEU A 151 11.52 7.77 3.74
N ARG A 152 11.77 6.87 4.72
CA ARG A 152 13.11 6.30 4.92
C ARG A 152 13.62 5.57 3.68
N TYR A 153 12.77 4.81 3.00
CA TYR A 153 13.14 4.16 1.74
C TYR A 153 13.47 5.18 0.65
N TRP A 154 12.64 6.21 0.51
CA TRP A 154 12.84 7.24 -0.52
C TRP A 154 14.05 8.15 -0.24
N HIS A 155 14.37 8.39 1.03
CA HIS A 155 15.58 9.13 1.43
C HIS A 155 16.82 8.23 1.48
N MET A 156 16.66 6.93 1.22
CA MET A 156 17.73 5.93 1.34
C MET A 156 18.35 5.89 2.75
N ASP A 157 17.54 6.20 3.76
CA ASP A 157 17.95 6.15 5.16
C ASP A 157 18.27 4.72 5.60
N PRO A 158 19.23 4.51 6.49
CA PRO A 158 19.49 3.19 7.06
C PRO A 158 18.28 2.64 7.83
N TYR A 159 18.01 1.35 7.66
CA TYR A 159 17.01 0.62 8.42
C TYR A 159 17.40 -0.84 8.61
N LEU A 160 16.94 -1.42 9.73
CA LEU A 160 17.13 -2.84 10.05
C LEU A 160 15.79 -3.58 9.85
N GLY A 161 15.80 -4.57 8.97
CA GLY A 161 14.69 -5.51 8.82
C GLY A 161 14.84 -6.67 9.78
N VAL A 162 13.72 -7.15 10.34
CA VAL A 162 13.67 -8.29 11.26
C VAL A 162 12.58 -9.25 10.81
N GLY A 163 12.92 -10.52 10.72
CA GLY A 163 12.00 -11.60 10.38
C GLY A 163 12.29 -12.28 9.04
N PRO A 164 11.56 -13.35 8.69
CA PRO A 164 11.75 -14.09 7.43
C PRO A 164 11.53 -13.21 6.21
N GLY A 165 12.53 -13.16 5.33
CA GLY A 165 12.48 -12.35 4.11
C GLY A 165 12.62 -10.83 4.33
N ALA A 166 12.95 -10.39 5.54
CA ALA A 166 13.22 -8.98 5.82
C ALA A 166 14.52 -8.54 5.14
N VAL A 167 14.52 -7.30 4.64
CA VAL A 167 15.68 -6.67 4.02
C VAL A 167 16.13 -5.52 4.89
N SER A 168 17.43 -5.34 5.03
CA SER A 168 18.05 -4.20 5.73
C SER A 168 18.83 -3.33 4.77
N THR A 169 18.85 -2.05 5.04
CA THR A 169 19.76 -1.08 4.39
C THR A 169 20.61 -0.45 5.46
N LEU A 170 21.91 -0.72 5.46
CA LEU A 170 22.84 -0.31 6.51
C LEU A 170 24.00 0.48 5.91
N PRO A 171 24.52 1.52 6.61
CA PRO A 171 25.74 2.20 6.17
C PRO A 171 26.91 1.22 6.25
N ALA A 172 27.77 1.21 5.23
CA ALA A 172 28.87 0.24 5.13
C ALA A 172 29.88 0.39 6.30
N ALA A 173 30.23 1.63 6.69
CA ALA A 173 31.31 1.89 7.62
C ALA A 173 31.14 1.26 9.02
N PRO A 174 30.02 1.37 9.75
CA PRO A 174 29.90 0.75 11.07
C PRO A 174 29.70 -0.78 11.04
N PHE A 175 29.32 -1.34 9.91
CA PHE A 175 29.01 -2.78 9.77
C PHE A 175 30.06 -3.56 8.96
N ALA A 176 31.07 -2.88 8.42
CA ALA A 176 32.16 -3.49 7.67
C ALA A 176 32.88 -4.63 8.43
N ALA A 177 33.02 -4.48 9.74
CA ALA A 177 33.64 -5.49 10.59
C ALA A 177 32.75 -6.72 10.85
N LEU A 178 31.43 -6.59 10.70
CA LEU A 178 30.45 -7.67 10.88
C LEU A 178 30.22 -8.46 9.58
N LEU A 179 30.55 -7.87 8.43
CA LEU A 179 30.38 -8.50 7.13
C LEU A 179 31.69 -9.12 6.71
N LEU A 180 31.75 -10.43 6.76
CA LEU A 180 32.94 -11.25 6.47
C LEU A 180 33.51 -11.11 5.04
N ASN A 181 32.91 -10.33 4.17
CA ASN A 181 33.35 -10.12 2.79
C ASN A 181 33.94 -8.71 2.61
N ARG A 182 35.25 -8.61 2.77
CA ARG A 182 36.01 -7.36 2.72
C ARG A 182 35.97 -6.62 1.38
N GLU A 183 35.59 -7.27 0.29
CA GLU A 183 35.62 -6.69 -1.06
C GLU A 183 34.49 -5.71 -1.36
N LEU A 184 33.37 -5.78 -0.64
CA LEU A 184 32.19 -4.93 -0.85
C LEU A 184 32.22 -3.60 -0.08
N VAL A 185 33.25 -3.34 0.71
CA VAL A 185 33.25 -2.30 1.75
C VAL A 185 34.12 -1.10 1.43
N ASN A 186 34.84 -1.09 0.33
CA ASN A 186 35.93 -0.13 0.11
C ASN A 186 35.53 1.18 -0.61
N GLU A 187 34.26 1.42 -0.92
CA GLU A 187 33.84 2.69 -1.51
C GLU A 187 33.10 3.57 -0.49
N PRO A 188 33.52 4.84 -0.29
CA PRO A 188 32.80 5.78 0.55
C PRO A 188 31.39 5.99 0.05
N GLY A 189 30.40 5.80 0.90
CA GLY A 189 28.98 5.96 0.55
C GLY A 189 28.27 4.68 0.10
N THR A 190 28.92 3.52 0.13
CA THR A 190 28.28 2.23 -0.20
C THR A 190 27.22 1.86 0.82
N VAL A 191 26.03 1.58 0.34
CA VAL A 191 24.89 1.07 1.12
C VAL A 191 24.78 -0.43 0.87
N LEU A 192 24.84 -1.22 1.92
CA LEU A 192 24.67 -2.67 1.84
C LEU A 192 23.18 -3.03 1.97
N ARG A 193 22.69 -3.77 1.00
CA ARG A 193 21.38 -4.40 1.04
C ARG A 193 21.56 -5.87 1.43
N LEU A 194 21.11 -6.20 2.61
CA LEU A 194 21.12 -7.58 3.14
C LEU A 194 19.73 -8.19 3.03
#